data_1f43cccb0e80ce0cfbc3831d2897363f
#
_entry.id   1f43cccb0e80ce0cfbc3831d2897363f
#
_cell.length_a   1.000
_cell.length_b   1.000
_cell.length_c   1.000
_cell.angle_alpha   90.00
_cell.angle_beta   90.00
_cell.angle_gamma   90.00
#
_symmetry.space_group_name_H-M   'P 1'
#
loop_
_entity.id
_entity.type
_entity.pdbx_description
1 polymer ?
#
loop_
_entity_poly.entity_id
_entity_poly.type
_entity_poly.pdbx_seq_one_letter_code
_entity_poly.pdbx_strand_id
1 'polypeptide(L)'
;GLVEGIFRLPNLKYTLFLQDELVAVVHVNSKLNIQEEITPAELPNIPLVLRERGSGTLDVFERALSQHNLKLSSLNVLMYLGGTESIKLFLEHTDCMGIVSIRSVHKELVAGTLRVVEIKGMPMLREFNFVQLQGQEGGLSQVFMRFAGHHSKNL
;
A
#
# COMPACT_ATOMS: atom_id res chain seq x y z
N GLY A 1 9.40 -14.26 -13.22
CA GLY A 1 8.32 -13.27 -13.08
C GLY A 1 8.53 -12.33 -11.90
N LEU A 2 7.69 -11.34 -11.84
CA LEU A 2 7.64 -10.39 -10.72
C LEU A 2 6.42 -10.69 -9.87
N VAL A 3 6.61 -10.83 -8.55
CA VAL A 3 5.53 -11.15 -7.62
C VAL A 3 5.56 -10.27 -6.38
N GLU A 4 4.38 -10.08 -5.80
CA GLU A 4 4.18 -9.50 -4.48
C GLU A 4 3.79 -10.61 -3.51
N GLY A 5 4.27 -10.54 -2.28
CA GLY A 5 3.78 -11.42 -1.23
C GLY A 5 4.86 -12.05 -0.37
N ILE A 6 4.39 -12.74 0.66
CA ILE A 6 5.22 -13.33 1.72
C ILE A 6 5.36 -14.86 1.61
N PHE A 7 4.57 -15.50 0.75
CA PHE A 7 4.66 -16.95 0.55
C PHE A 7 5.79 -17.29 -0.41
N ARG A 8 6.66 -18.20 0.00
CA ARG A 8 7.80 -18.65 -0.79
C ARG A 8 7.69 -20.15 -1.05
N LEU A 9 7.78 -20.53 -2.33
CA LEU A 9 7.80 -21.92 -2.74
C LEU A 9 9.25 -22.44 -2.77
N PRO A 10 9.51 -23.70 -2.35
CA PRO A 10 10.88 -24.21 -2.15
C PRO A 10 11.71 -24.29 -3.42
N ASN A 11 11.09 -24.43 -4.60
CA ASN A 11 11.80 -24.59 -5.89
C ASN A 11 12.05 -23.26 -6.61
N LEU A 12 11.74 -22.15 -5.97
CA LEU A 12 11.86 -20.83 -6.58
C LEU A 12 12.91 -19.99 -5.86
N LYS A 13 13.67 -19.24 -6.62
CA LYS A 13 14.57 -18.21 -6.11
C LYS A 13 13.86 -16.88 -6.13
N TYR A 14 13.88 -16.20 -5.02
CA TYR A 14 13.30 -14.86 -4.84
C TYR A 14 14.42 -13.82 -4.69
N THR A 15 14.36 -12.75 -5.44
CA THR A 15 15.29 -11.63 -5.33
C THR A 15 14.48 -10.36 -5.08
N LEU A 16 14.76 -9.68 -3.96
CA LEU A 16 14.08 -8.44 -3.61
C LEU A 16 14.31 -7.42 -4.72
N PHE A 17 13.21 -6.90 -5.26
CA PHE A 17 13.23 -5.86 -6.28
C PHE A 17 12.88 -4.49 -5.70
N LEU A 18 11.82 -4.41 -4.91
CA LEU A 18 11.28 -3.17 -4.41
C LEU A 18 10.59 -3.39 -3.07
N GLN A 19 10.88 -2.51 -2.11
CA GLN A 19 10.06 -2.36 -0.91
C GLN A 19 9.16 -1.15 -1.07
N ASP A 20 7.93 -1.26 -0.62
CA ASP A 20 6.95 -0.19 -0.60
C ASP A 20 6.24 -0.17 0.75
N GLU A 21 5.70 0.98 1.10
CA GLU A 21 4.94 1.19 2.32
C GLU A 21 3.55 1.70 1.96
N LEU A 22 2.54 1.12 2.58
CA LEU A 22 1.20 1.68 2.54
C LEU A 22 1.03 2.66 3.69
N VAL A 23 0.36 3.75 3.41
CA VAL A 23 0.08 4.81 4.38
C VAL A 23 -1.39 5.16 4.36
N ALA A 24 -1.88 5.59 5.52
CA ALA A 24 -3.18 6.24 5.62
C ALA A 24 -3.00 7.73 5.31
N VAL A 25 -3.84 8.26 4.45
CA VAL A 25 -3.79 9.68 4.06
C VAL A 25 -5.16 10.32 4.12
N VAL A 26 -5.18 11.61 4.42
CA VAL A 26 -6.37 12.47 4.36
C VAL A 26 -6.04 13.73 3.58
N HIS A 27 -7.04 14.32 2.96
CA HIS A 27 -6.88 15.64 2.34
C HIS A 27 -6.68 16.70 3.44
N VAL A 28 -5.78 17.65 3.20
CA VAL A 28 -5.46 18.68 4.21
C VAL A 28 -6.65 19.58 4.56
N ASN A 29 -7.61 19.72 3.65
CA ASN A 29 -8.86 20.47 3.87
C ASN A 29 -10.01 19.59 4.37
N SER A 30 -9.76 18.32 4.70
CA SER A 30 -10.77 17.43 5.25
C SER A 30 -11.30 17.97 6.57
N LYS A 31 -12.61 17.88 6.77
CA LYS A 31 -13.28 18.27 8.01
C LYS A 31 -13.21 17.18 9.08
N LEU A 32 -12.61 16.04 8.76
CA LEU A 32 -12.39 14.99 9.75
C LEU A 32 -11.45 15.48 10.83
N ASN A 33 -11.88 15.36 12.08
CA ASN A 33 -11.03 15.66 13.24
C ASN A 33 -10.12 14.47 13.54
N ILE A 34 -9.10 14.28 12.69
CA ILE A 34 -8.13 13.19 12.82
C ILE A 34 -6.77 13.77 13.18
N GLN A 35 -6.18 13.25 14.27
CA GLN A 35 -4.84 13.59 14.71
C GLN A 35 -3.79 13.07 13.71
N GLU A 36 -2.54 13.48 13.88
CA GLU A 36 -1.42 12.97 13.07
C GLU A 36 -1.15 11.47 13.32
N GLU A 37 -1.50 10.98 14.50
CA GLU A 37 -1.41 9.57 14.87
C GLU A 37 -2.74 9.10 15.44
N ILE A 38 -3.17 7.91 15.03
CA ILE A 38 -4.35 7.22 15.54
C ILE A 38 -3.95 5.82 16.01
N THR A 39 -4.80 5.22 16.83
CA THR A 39 -4.68 3.81 17.20
C THR A 39 -5.50 2.93 16.25
N PRO A 40 -5.15 1.63 16.09
CA PRO A 40 -5.98 0.71 15.31
C PRO A 40 -7.45 0.65 15.80
N ALA A 41 -7.68 0.80 17.09
CA ALA A 41 -9.02 0.78 17.68
C ALA A 41 -9.91 1.93 17.20
N GLU A 42 -9.34 3.03 16.70
CA GLU A 42 -10.08 4.17 16.16
C GLU A 42 -10.56 3.94 14.72
N LEU A 43 -9.96 2.99 13.98
CA LEU A 43 -10.27 2.75 12.56
C LEU A 43 -11.76 2.52 12.28
N PRO A 44 -12.52 1.75 13.09
CA PRO A 44 -13.94 1.53 12.83
C PRO A 44 -14.79 2.81 12.82
N ASN A 45 -14.31 3.89 13.43
CA ASN A 45 -15.01 5.17 13.53
C ASN A 45 -14.62 6.17 12.44
N ILE A 46 -13.69 5.81 11.54
CA ILE A 46 -13.18 6.69 10.50
C ILE A 46 -13.72 6.24 9.15
N PRO A 47 -14.39 7.12 8.39
CA PRO A 47 -14.81 6.77 7.03
C PRO A 47 -13.60 6.55 6.13
N LEU A 48 -13.60 5.44 5.39
CA LEU A 48 -12.49 4.99 4.57
C LEU A 48 -12.86 4.89 3.10
N VAL A 49 -11.89 5.16 2.23
CA VAL A 49 -11.88 4.74 0.83
C VAL A 49 -10.71 3.79 0.62
N LEU A 50 -10.96 2.67 -0.01
CA LEU A 50 -9.98 1.59 -0.19
C LEU A 50 -9.87 1.20 -1.66
N ARG A 51 -8.77 0.52 -2.00
CA ARG A 51 -8.61 -0.13 -3.29
C ARG A 51 -9.60 -1.28 -3.43
N GLU A 52 -9.90 -1.62 -4.67
CA GLU A 52 -10.82 -2.70 -5.03
C GLU A 52 -10.38 -4.07 -4.48
N ARG A 53 -11.35 -4.98 -4.34
CA ARG A 53 -11.08 -6.36 -3.97
C ARG A 53 -10.17 -7.02 -5.01
N GLY A 54 -9.19 -7.78 -4.55
CA GLY A 54 -8.18 -8.42 -5.39
C GLY A 54 -6.94 -7.57 -5.59
N SER A 55 -6.89 -6.31 -5.12
CA SER A 55 -5.66 -5.53 -5.16
C SER A 55 -4.69 -5.98 -4.07
N GLY A 56 -3.40 -5.95 -4.38
CA GLY A 56 -2.36 -6.22 -3.39
C GLY A 56 -2.37 -5.23 -2.23
N THR A 57 -2.74 -3.98 -2.49
CA THR A 57 -2.90 -2.94 -1.47
C THR A 57 -3.95 -3.33 -0.43
N LEU A 58 -5.11 -3.79 -0.88
CA LEU A 58 -6.17 -4.22 0.04
C LEU A 58 -5.74 -5.44 0.85
N ASP A 59 -5.06 -6.40 0.23
CA ASP A 59 -4.58 -7.60 0.92
C ASP A 59 -3.58 -7.28 2.03
N VAL A 60 -2.66 -6.35 1.80
CA VAL A 60 -1.71 -5.88 2.83
C VAL A 60 -2.44 -5.22 3.99
N PHE A 61 -3.42 -4.37 3.69
CA PHE A 61 -4.23 -3.70 4.71
C PHE A 61 -5.03 -4.71 5.54
N GLU A 62 -5.69 -5.69 4.90
CA GLU A 62 -6.43 -6.73 5.62
C GLU A 62 -5.54 -7.55 6.56
N ARG A 63 -4.34 -7.90 6.10
CA ARG A 63 -3.36 -8.63 6.95
C ARG A 63 -2.94 -7.79 8.16
N ALA A 64 -2.69 -6.51 7.97
CA ALA A 64 -2.36 -5.60 9.06
C ALA A 64 -3.51 -5.49 10.07
N LEU A 65 -4.75 -5.37 9.58
CA LEU A 65 -5.94 -5.36 10.42
C LEU A 65 -6.06 -6.63 11.27
N SER A 66 -5.84 -7.80 10.66
CA SER A 66 -5.98 -9.08 11.35
C SER A 66 -5.00 -9.25 12.51
N GLN A 67 -3.82 -8.64 12.44
CA GLN A 67 -2.84 -8.62 13.53
C GLN A 67 -3.31 -7.80 14.74
N HIS A 68 -4.30 -6.96 14.56
CA HIS A 68 -4.93 -6.15 15.61
C HIS A 68 -6.37 -6.59 15.91
N ASN A 69 -6.74 -7.82 15.51
CA ASN A 69 -8.07 -8.40 15.71
C ASN A 69 -9.18 -7.57 15.04
N LEU A 70 -8.89 -6.92 13.93
CA LEU A 70 -9.82 -6.15 13.14
C LEU A 70 -10.12 -6.84 11.80
N LYS A 71 -11.33 -6.61 11.28
CA LYS A 71 -11.77 -7.10 9.98
C LYS A 71 -12.32 -5.94 9.16
N LEU A 72 -12.24 -6.03 7.83
CA LEU A 72 -12.86 -5.04 6.93
C LEU A 72 -14.34 -4.85 7.23
N SER A 73 -15.05 -5.92 7.57
CA SER A 73 -16.49 -5.86 7.90
C SER A 73 -16.81 -5.00 9.11
N SER A 74 -15.86 -4.72 9.99
CA SER A 74 -16.03 -3.84 11.14
C SER A 74 -15.70 -2.37 10.85
N LEU A 75 -15.18 -2.07 9.66
CA LEU A 75 -14.79 -0.73 9.25
C LEU A 75 -15.91 -0.02 8.47
N ASN A 76 -15.88 1.30 8.49
CA ASN A 76 -16.79 2.14 7.72
C ASN A 76 -16.18 2.46 6.35
N VAL A 77 -16.26 1.53 5.41
CA VAL A 77 -15.75 1.72 4.06
C VAL A 77 -16.83 2.35 3.19
N LEU A 78 -16.61 3.58 2.77
CA LEU A 78 -17.54 4.33 1.92
C LEU A 78 -17.51 3.83 0.48
N MET A 79 -16.32 3.49 -0.02
CA MET A 79 -16.13 3.13 -1.42
C MET A 79 -14.90 2.26 -1.60
N TYR A 80 -14.97 1.31 -2.52
CA TYR A 80 -13.83 0.58 -3.08
C TYR A 80 -13.58 1.08 -4.50
N LEU A 81 -12.37 1.53 -4.80
CA LEU A 81 -12.02 2.14 -6.09
C LEU A 81 -10.86 1.42 -6.78
N GLY A 82 -10.95 1.31 -8.09
CA GLY A 82 -9.93 0.69 -8.94
C GLY A 82 -8.83 1.67 -9.30
N GLY A 83 -7.84 1.85 -8.44
CA GLY A 83 -6.67 2.65 -8.72
C GLY A 83 -6.48 3.81 -7.75
N THR A 84 -5.22 4.21 -7.59
CA THR A 84 -4.84 5.25 -6.63
C THR A 84 -5.29 6.64 -7.07
N GLU A 85 -5.29 6.93 -8.38
CA GLU A 85 -5.73 8.24 -8.89
C GLU A 85 -7.21 8.50 -8.58
N SER A 86 -8.06 7.46 -8.67
CA SER A 86 -9.46 7.55 -8.27
C SER A 86 -9.61 7.81 -6.78
N ILE A 87 -8.77 7.21 -5.94
CA ILE A 87 -8.77 7.46 -4.50
C ILE A 87 -8.37 8.91 -4.20
N LYS A 88 -7.35 9.43 -4.85
CA LYS A 88 -6.94 10.82 -4.67
C LYS A 88 -8.06 11.79 -4.99
N LEU A 89 -8.76 11.55 -6.10
CA LEU A 89 -9.91 12.36 -6.51
C LEU A 89 -11.05 12.27 -5.48
N PHE A 90 -11.34 11.09 -4.98
CA PHE A 90 -12.36 10.87 -3.96
C PHE A 90 -12.02 11.62 -2.66
N LEU A 91 -10.75 11.63 -2.26
CA LEU A 91 -10.28 12.37 -1.07
C LEU A 91 -10.42 13.89 -1.20
N GLU A 92 -10.35 14.43 -2.41
CA GLU A 92 -10.57 15.87 -2.64
C GLU A 92 -12.02 16.28 -2.39
N HIS A 93 -12.98 15.39 -2.60
CA HIS A 93 -14.40 15.69 -2.59
C HIS A 93 -15.17 15.07 -1.43
N THR A 94 -14.50 14.25 -0.61
CA THR A 94 -15.16 13.51 0.48
C THR A 94 -14.28 13.51 1.71
N ASP A 95 -14.88 13.79 2.87
CA ASP A 95 -14.17 13.73 4.16
C ASP A 95 -13.98 12.27 4.57
N CYS A 96 -12.87 11.67 4.18
CA CYS A 96 -12.52 10.28 4.49
C CYS A 96 -11.01 10.09 4.47
N MET A 97 -10.58 8.92 4.89
CA MET A 97 -9.17 8.51 4.91
C MET A 97 -8.96 7.41 3.87
N GLY A 98 -7.87 7.48 3.13
CA GLY A 98 -7.49 6.47 2.14
C GLY A 98 -6.27 5.67 2.57
N ILE A 99 -6.18 4.42 2.12
CA ILE A 99 -4.99 3.59 2.29
C ILE A 99 -4.35 3.39 0.92
N VAL A 100 -3.14 3.89 0.76
CA VAL A 100 -2.44 3.94 -0.53
C VAL A 100 -0.94 3.72 -0.37
N SER A 101 -0.26 3.39 -1.47
CA SER A 101 1.20 3.37 -1.51
C SER A 101 1.75 4.79 -1.32
N ILE A 102 2.74 4.94 -0.44
CA ILE A 102 3.41 6.22 -0.21
C ILE A 102 4.02 6.77 -1.50
N ARG A 103 4.53 5.91 -2.37
CA ARG A 103 5.12 6.30 -3.65
C ARG A 103 4.10 6.94 -4.59
N SER A 104 2.87 6.49 -4.56
CA SER A 104 1.80 6.98 -5.44
C SER A 104 1.24 8.34 -5.00
N VAL A 105 1.50 8.77 -3.78
CA VAL A 105 1.04 10.07 -3.22
C VAL A 105 2.19 11.03 -2.91
N HIS A 106 3.40 10.71 -3.36
CA HIS A 106 4.59 11.53 -3.08
C HIS A 106 4.41 12.99 -3.49
N LYS A 107 3.89 13.25 -4.68
CA LYS A 107 3.66 14.61 -5.18
C LYS A 107 2.69 15.39 -4.30
N GLU A 108 1.61 14.74 -3.87
CA GLU A 108 0.59 15.35 -3.03
C GLU A 108 1.11 15.62 -1.61
N LEU A 109 1.95 14.74 -1.08
CA LEU A 109 2.60 14.96 0.22
C LEU A 109 3.56 16.15 0.16
N VAL A 110 4.38 16.23 -0.88
CA VAL A 110 5.32 17.36 -1.09
C VAL A 110 4.55 18.67 -1.31
N ALA A 111 3.49 18.64 -2.10
CA ALA A 111 2.64 19.81 -2.35
C ALA A 111 1.80 20.21 -1.14
N GLY A 112 1.66 19.34 -0.14
CA GLY A 112 0.87 19.60 1.06
C GLY A 112 -0.64 19.51 0.84
N THR A 113 -1.11 18.84 -0.21
CA THR A 113 -2.55 18.61 -0.45
C THR A 113 -3.09 17.39 0.29
N LEU A 114 -2.23 16.38 0.50
CA LEU A 114 -2.50 15.24 1.36
C LEU A 114 -1.54 15.23 2.54
N ARG A 115 -1.98 14.69 3.65
CA ARG A 115 -1.13 14.41 4.80
C ARG A 115 -1.24 12.96 5.25
N VAL A 116 -0.17 12.41 5.77
CA VAL A 116 -0.15 11.06 6.34
C VAL A 116 -0.76 11.09 7.74
N VAL A 117 -1.57 10.07 8.03
CA VAL A 117 -2.04 9.75 9.37
C VAL A 117 -1.34 8.45 9.77
N GLU A 118 -0.55 8.49 10.82
CA GLU A 118 0.14 7.31 11.31
C GLU A 118 -0.81 6.43 12.12
N ILE A 119 -0.82 5.13 11.84
CA ILE A 119 -1.58 4.15 12.62
C ILE A 119 -0.61 3.45 13.55
N LYS A 120 -0.67 3.76 14.82
CA LYS A 120 0.26 3.31 15.84
C LYS A 120 0.37 1.79 15.90
N GLY A 121 1.59 1.27 15.77
CA GLY A 121 1.85 -0.16 15.88
C GLY A 121 1.32 -1.00 14.72
N MET A 122 0.91 -0.37 13.61
CA MET A 122 0.37 -1.06 12.44
C MET A 122 1.13 -0.68 11.17
N PRO A 123 2.40 -1.08 11.05
CA PRO A 123 3.16 -0.87 9.82
C PRO A 123 2.59 -1.72 8.69
N MET A 124 2.57 -1.16 7.48
CA MET A 124 2.04 -1.83 6.29
C MET A 124 3.10 -1.85 5.20
N LEU A 125 4.05 -2.76 5.35
CA LEU A 125 5.14 -2.94 4.40
C LEU A 125 4.78 -4.02 3.39
N ARG A 126 5.21 -3.84 2.14
CA ARG A 126 5.13 -4.86 1.11
C ARG A 126 6.42 -4.94 0.30
N GLU A 127 6.71 -6.14 -0.17
CA GLU A 127 7.89 -6.43 -0.95
C GLU A 127 7.49 -6.99 -2.32
N PHE A 128 8.15 -6.50 -3.36
CA PHE A 128 8.08 -7.08 -4.68
C PHE A 128 9.38 -7.83 -4.94
N ASN A 129 9.26 -9.09 -5.35
CA ASN A 129 10.40 -9.94 -5.59
C ASN A 129 10.39 -10.48 -7.02
N PHE A 130 11.57 -10.58 -7.62
CA PHE A 130 11.75 -11.40 -8.80
C PHE A 130 11.74 -12.88 -8.41
N VAL A 131 11.04 -13.68 -9.19
CA VAL A 131 10.92 -15.10 -8.99
C VAL A 131 11.51 -15.84 -10.19
N GLN A 132 12.41 -16.76 -9.92
CA GLN A 132 13.05 -17.64 -10.92
C GLN A 132 13.02 -19.07 -10.45
N LEU A 133 13.02 -20.02 -11.41
CA LEU A 133 13.28 -21.42 -11.07
C LEU A 133 14.72 -21.55 -10.56
N GLN A 134 14.88 -22.27 -9.47
CA GLN A 134 16.19 -22.51 -8.91
C GLN A 134 17.07 -23.26 -9.90
N GLY A 135 18.28 -22.74 -10.15
CA GLY A 135 19.21 -23.30 -11.13
C GLY A 135 19.12 -22.70 -12.54
N GLN A 136 18.14 -21.85 -12.83
CA GLN A 136 18.04 -21.10 -14.09
C GLN A 136 18.54 -19.66 -13.91
N GLU A 137 19.80 -19.53 -13.57
CA GLU A 137 20.42 -18.23 -13.33
C GLU A 137 21.22 -17.81 -14.57
N GLY A 138 20.75 -16.83 -15.31
CA GLY A 138 21.49 -16.26 -16.45
C GLY A 138 20.65 -15.74 -17.60
N GLY A 139 21.31 -15.14 -18.57
CA GLY A 139 20.68 -14.64 -19.79
C GLY A 139 19.78 -13.43 -19.63
N LEU A 140 18.70 -13.38 -20.41
CA LEU A 140 17.77 -12.24 -20.47
C LEU A 140 17.15 -11.89 -19.12
N SER A 141 16.91 -12.87 -18.27
CA SER A 141 16.36 -12.63 -16.92
C SER A 141 17.27 -11.74 -16.07
N GLN A 142 18.58 -11.98 -16.10
CA GLN A 142 19.52 -11.14 -15.36
C GLN A 142 19.62 -9.74 -15.90
N VAL A 143 19.61 -9.58 -17.23
CA VAL A 143 19.63 -8.28 -17.89
C VAL A 143 18.38 -7.48 -17.47
N PHE A 144 17.21 -8.10 -17.53
CA PHE A 144 15.95 -7.49 -17.13
C PHE A 144 15.97 -7.07 -15.66
N MET A 145 16.46 -7.93 -14.77
CA MET A 145 16.54 -7.64 -13.33
C MET A 145 17.46 -6.45 -13.04
N ARG A 146 18.61 -6.36 -13.71
CA ARG A 146 19.51 -5.19 -13.58
C ARG A 146 18.84 -3.92 -14.06
N PHE A 147 18.18 -3.97 -15.20
CA PHE A 147 17.45 -2.83 -15.78
C PHE A 147 16.35 -2.36 -14.84
N ALA A 148 15.49 -3.26 -14.39
CA ALA A 148 14.39 -2.95 -13.48
C ALA A 148 14.89 -2.42 -12.13
N GLY A 149 15.94 -3.02 -11.58
CA GLY A 149 16.57 -2.58 -10.34
C GLY A 149 17.17 -1.17 -10.44
N HIS A 150 17.77 -0.83 -11.58
CA HIS A 150 18.29 0.52 -11.82
C HIS A 150 17.16 1.55 -11.92
N HIS A 151 16.09 1.24 -12.62
CA HIS A 151 14.95 2.15 -12.78
C HIS A 151 14.17 2.34 -11.48
N SER A 152 14.06 1.31 -10.64
CA SER A 152 13.34 1.42 -9.37
C SER A 152 13.99 2.36 -8.37
N LYS A 153 15.32 2.55 -8.43
CA LYS A 153 16.05 3.49 -7.57
C LYS A 153 15.77 4.95 -7.89
N ASN A 154 15.24 5.22 -9.07
CA ASN A 154 14.92 6.56 -9.55
C ASN A 154 13.41 6.89 -9.41
N LEU A 155 12.65 5.99 -8.85
CA LEU A 155 11.25 6.19 -8.49
C LEU A 155 11.13 6.66 -7.05
#